data_3916c685622345a0f07bbb7ed33501a5
#
_entry.id   3916c685622345a0f07bbb7ed33501a5
#
_cell.length_a   1.000
_cell.length_b   1.000
_cell.length_c   1.000
_cell.angle_alpha   90.00
_cell.angle_beta   90.00
_cell.angle_gamma   90.00
#
_symmetry.space_group_name_H-M   'P 1'
#
loop_
_entity.id
_entity.type
_entity.pdbx_description
1 polymer ?
#
loop_
_entity_poly.entity_id
_entity_poly.type
_entity_poly.pdbx_seq_one_letter_code
_entity_poly.pdbx_strand_id
1 'polypeptide(L)'
;MHIFDYSFLDEGLLPAEIVNLTATITAFNAISDTRKESNKSIYTELEKIARVQSVKGSNAIEGIVTTDARIKQIVDGDSAPLNHDEREIAGYRDALDEIHSKHDQMSFSENMILHIHETMTNLAGYELSGKYKTQDNLIMEIDERGRRRVRFTPVLSLIHI
;
A
#
# COMPACT_ATOMS: atom_id res chain seq x y z
N MET A 1 -23.42 10.13 8.37
CA MET A 1 -22.37 9.89 7.36
C MET A 1 -21.73 11.21 7.02
N HIS A 2 -20.46 11.42 7.33
CA HIS A 2 -19.75 12.66 6.95
C HIS A 2 -19.30 12.47 5.52
N ILE A 3 -19.98 13.09 4.56
CA ILE A 3 -19.55 13.11 3.16
C ILE A 3 -18.60 14.30 3.03
N PHE A 4 -17.34 14.03 2.66
CA PHE A 4 -16.40 15.09 2.37
C PHE A 4 -16.78 15.74 1.03
N ASP A 5 -16.95 17.04 1.02
CA ASP A 5 -17.31 17.80 -0.18
C ASP A 5 -16.02 18.23 -0.89
N TYR A 6 -15.81 17.70 -2.09
CA TYR A 6 -14.67 18.03 -2.97
C TYR A 6 -15.03 19.07 -4.03
N SER A 7 -16.21 19.69 -3.98
CA SER A 7 -16.69 20.65 -5.00
C SER A 7 -15.74 21.84 -5.21
N PHE A 8 -14.91 22.17 -4.21
CA PHE A 8 -13.90 23.21 -4.35
C PHE A 8 -12.87 22.94 -5.46
N LEU A 9 -12.67 21.68 -5.86
CA LEU A 9 -11.77 21.30 -6.96
C LEU A 9 -12.36 21.67 -8.32
N ASP A 10 -13.67 21.78 -8.43
CA ASP A 10 -14.37 22.15 -9.67
C ASP A 10 -14.22 23.64 -10.00
N GLU A 11 -13.88 24.46 -9.02
CA GLU A 11 -13.66 25.90 -9.20
C GLU A 11 -12.32 26.21 -9.91
N GLY A 12 -11.46 25.21 -10.11
CA GLY A 12 -10.21 25.33 -10.85
C GLY A 12 -9.14 26.20 -10.18
N LEU A 13 -9.38 26.68 -8.96
CA LEU A 13 -8.46 27.52 -8.21
C LEU A 13 -7.60 26.66 -7.27
N LEU A 14 -6.38 26.37 -7.69
CA LEU A 14 -5.40 25.73 -6.80
C LEU A 14 -4.72 26.79 -5.92
N PRO A 15 -4.59 26.56 -4.61
CA PRO A 15 -3.80 27.43 -3.74
C PRO A 15 -2.35 27.57 -4.27
N ALA A 16 -1.80 28.78 -4.20
CA ALA A 16 -0.45 29.06 -4.67
C ALA A 16 0.60 28.15 -4.04
N GLU A 17 0.39 27.72 -2.79
CA GLU A 17 1.25 26.77 -2.09
C GLU A 17 1.28 25.41 -2.80
N ILE A 18 0.14 24.89 -3.22
CA ILE A 18 0.06 23.61 -3.97
C ILE A 18 0.78 23.72 -5.32
N VAL A 19 0.60 24.85 -6.03
CA VAL A 19 1.30 25.10 -7.30
C VAL A 19 2.83 25.12 -7.08
N ASN A 20 3.30 25.81 -6.04
CA ASN A 20 4.73 25.88 -5.72
C ASN A 20 5.30 24.53 -5.33
N LEU A 21 4.57 23.74 -4.53
CA LEU A 21 4.99 22.38 -4.16
C LEU A 21 5.06 21.48 -5.40
N THR A 22 4.09 21.53 -6.28
CA THR A 22 4.09 20.77 -7.53
C THR A 22 5.28 21.14 -8.41
N ALA A 23 5.58 22.43 -8.57
CA ALA A 23 6.74 22.90 -9.33
C ALA A 23 8.05 22.41 -8.72
N THR A 24 8.15 22.42 -7.39
CA THR A 24 9.34 21.94 -6.64
C THR A 24 9.52 20.43 -6.84
N ILE A 25 8.45 19.65 -6.73
CA ILE A 25 8.49 18.18 -6.97
C ILE A 25 8.93 17.89 -8.42
N THR A 26 8.37 18.60 -9.39
CA THR A 26 8.74 18.43 -10.80
C THR A 26 10.21 18.73 -11.05
N ALA A 27 10.75 19.79 -10.44
CA ALA A 27 12.16 20.12 -10.54
C ALA A 27 13.07 19.05 -9.93
N PHE A 28 12.69 18.50 -8.76
CA PHE A 28 13.44 17.40 -8.12
C PHE A 28 13.38 16.12 -8.95
N ASN A 29 12.24 15.80 -9.55
CA ASN A 29 12.13 14.63 -10.43
C ASN A 29 13.08 14.75 -11.62
N ALA A 30 13.12 15.89 -12.31
CA ALA A 30 14.04 16.12 -13.43
C ALA A 30 15.52 15.97 -13.04
N ILE A 31 15.91 16.49 -11.86
CA ILE A 31 17.26 16.31 -11.30
C ILE A 31 17.54 14.84 -10.99
N SER A 32 16.58 14.15 -10.41
CA SER A 32 16.69 12.72 -10.07
C SER A 32 16.89 11.87 -11.33
N ASP A 33 16.11 12.11 -12.38
CA ASP A 33 16.22 11.37 -13.64
C ASP A 33 17.60 11.55 -14.28
N THR A 34 18.13 12.77 -14.32
CA THR A 34 19.47 13.04 -14.82
C THR A 34 20.55 12.30 -14.01
N ARG A 35 20.39 12.24 -12.68
CA ARG A 35 21.32 11.52 -11.80
C ARG A 35 21.21 10.01 -11.98
N LYS A 36 19.99 9.47 -12.16
CA LYS A 36 19.76 8.04 -12.46
C LYS A 36 20.49 7.62 -13.72
N GLU A 37 20.38 8.40 -14.79
CA GLU A 37 21.06 8.11 -16.04
C GLU A 37 22.60 8.07 -15.88
N SER A 38 23.14 9.01 -15.11
CA SER A 38 24.58 9.13 -14.90
C SER A 38 25.16 8.07 -13.95
N ASN A 39 24.34 7.47 -13.08
CA ASN A 39 24.78 6.58 -12.00
C ASN A 39 23.89 5.33 -11.87
N LYS A 40 23.53 4.69 -12.96
CA LYS A 40 22.59 3.57 -13.02
C LYS A 40 22.84 2.47 -11.98
N SER A 41 24.07 2.03 -11.82
CA SER A 41 24.42 0.95 -10.88
C SER A 41 24.11 1.32 -9.44
N ILE A 42 24.40 2.56 -9.04
CA ILE A 42 24.13 3.05 -7.67
C ILE A 42 22.63 3.12 -7.44
N TYR A 43 21.87 3.67 -8.39
CA TYR A 43 20.42 3.76 -8.27
C TYR A 43 19.74 2.39 -8.26
N THR A 44 20.22 1.43 -9.04
CA THR A 44 19.70 0.05 -9.01
C THR A 44 19.89 -0.58 -7.62
N GLU A 45 21.03 -0.39 -6.98
CA GLU A 45 21.26 -0.91 -5.62
C GLU A 45 20.41 -0.17 -4.58
N LEU A 46 20.26 1.15 -4.71
CA LEU A 46 19.39 1.93 -3.83
C LEU A 46 17.91 1.53 -3.98
N GLU A 47 17.44 1.25 -5.19
CA GLU A 47 16.07 0.76 -5.45
C GLU A 47 15.82 -0.60 -4.79
N LYS A 48 16.79 -1.52 -4.85
CA LYS A 48 16.68 -2.81 -4.13
C LYS A 48 16.56 -2.61 -2.61
N ILE A 49 17.41 -1.75 -2.05
CA ILE A 49 17.37 -1.45 -0.62
C ILE A 49 16.04 -0.79 -0.24
N ALA A 50 15.62 0.21 -0.99
CA ALA A 50 14.37 0.92 -0.76
C ALA A 50 13.15 -0.02 -0.83
N ARG A 51 13.13 -0.94 -1.79
CA ARG A 51 12.09 -1.96 -1.93
C ARG A 51 11.98 -2.86 -0.70
N VAL A 52 13.11 -3.39 -0.22
CA VAL A 52 13.14 -4.21 1.00
C VAL A 52 12.65 -3.42 2.21
N GLN A 53 13.09 -2.17 2.36
CA GLN A 53 12.70 -1.31 3.47
C GLN A 53 11.20 -0.94 3.41
N SER A 54 10.67 -0.66 2.23
CA SER A 54 9.25 -0.36 2.02
C SER A 54 8.37 -1.55 2.41
N VAL A 55 8.70 -2.74 1.90
CA VAL A 55 7.97 -3.98 2.21
C VAL A 55 8.03 -4.26 3.72
N LYS A 56 9.22 -4.17 4.33
CA LYS A 56 9.42 -4.35 5.78
C LYS A 56 8.58 -3.37 6.60
N GLY A 57 8.70 -2.07 6.30
CA GLY A 57 8.07 -1.01 7.07
C GLY A 57 6.55 -1.08 7.01
N SER A 58 5.98 -1.28 5.83
CA SER A 58 4.54 -1.36 5.63
C SER A 58 3.91 -2.56 6.33
N ASN A 59 4.52 -3.74 6.19
CA ASN A 59 4.01 -4.93 6.88
C ASN A 59 4.17 -4.85 8.41
N ALA A 60 5.23 -4.20 8.91
CA ALA A 60 5.42 -4.00 10.35
C ALA A 60 4.35 -3.11 10.99
N ILE A 61 3.79 -2.14 10.25
CA ILE A 61 2.66 -1.30 10.71
C ILE A 61 1.43 -2.17 11.00
N GLU A 62 1.21 -3.21 10.19
CA GLU A 62 0.11 -4.17 10.36
C GLU A 62 0.44 -5.29 11.38
N GLY A 63 1.60 -5.22 12.03
CA GLY A 63 2.03 -6.23 13.01
C GLY A 63 2.65 -7.48 12.39
N ILE A 64 2.87 -7.50 11.08
CA ILE A 64 3.49 -8.61 10.36
C ILE A 64 5.00 -8.43 10.41
N VAL A 65 5.66 -9.28 11.19
CA VAL A 65 7.11 -9.17 11.46
C VAL A 65 7.81 -10.52 11.23
N THR A 66 8.90 -10.47 10.48
CA THR A 66 9.84 -11.59 10.36
C THR A 66 11.28 -11.05 10.33
N THR A 67 12.28 -11.91 10.19
CA THR A 67 13.68 -11.47 10.20
C THR A 67 14.05 -10.72 8.92
N ASP A 68 15.00 -9.80 9.02
CA ASP A 68 15.45 -9.00 7.86
C ASP A 68 15.99 -9.89 6.73
N ALA A 69 16.70 -10.96 7.07
CA ALA A 69 17.17 -11.94 6.10
C ALA A 69 16.00 -12.62 5.37
N ARG A 70 14.92 -12.93 6.10
CA ARG A 70 13.75 -13.58 5.52
C ARG A 70 12.95 -12.63 4.63
N ILE A 71 12.76 -11.39 5.06
CA ILE A 71 12.14 -10.35 4.21
C ILE A 71 12.90 -10.19 2.91
N LYS A 72 14.23 -10.08 2.99
CA LYS A 72 15.07 -9.96 1.80
C LYS A 72 14.89 -11.14 0.85
N GLN A 73 14.90 -12.38 1.34
CA GLN A 73 14.68 -13.58 0.51
C GLN A 73 13.31 -13.57 -0.19
N ILE A 74 12.26 -13.13 0.50
CA ILE A 74 10.91 -13.03 -0.08
C ILE A 74 10.87 -11.92 -1.14
N VAL A 75 11.45 -10.76 -0.84
CA VAL A 75 11.45 -9.60 -1.76
C VAL A 75 12.28 -9.87 -3.01
N ASP A 76 13.42 -10.54 -2.87
CA ASP A 76 14.27 -10.90 -4.01
C ASP A 76 13.71 -12.10 -4.84
N GLY A 77 12.68 -12.77 -4.32
CA GLY A 77 12.08 -13.94 -4.98
C GLY A 77 12.86 -15.24 -4.79
N ASP A 78 13.86 -15.25 -3.90
CA ASP A 78 14.76 -16.39 -3.67
C ASP A 78 14.08 -17.53 -2.88
N SER A 79 12.93 -17.27 -2.27
CA SER A 79 12.25 -18.25 -1.43
C SER A 79 10.74 -18.06 -1.43
N ALA A 80 10.00 -19.18 -1.49
CA ALA A 80 8.56 -19.18 -1.32
C ALA A 80 8.15 -18.82 0.11
N PRO A 81 6.99 -18.17 0.32
CA PRO A 81 6.44 -17.90 1.64
C PRO A 81 6.05 -19.20 2.36
N LEU A 82 6.40 -19.30 3.66
CA LEU A 82 6.22 -20.49 4.48
C LEU A 82 4.94 -20.47 5.33
N ASN A 83 4.43 -19.30 5.65
CA ASN A 83 3.28 -19.10 6.53
C ASN A 83 2.37 -17.98 6.00
N HIS A 84 1.31 -17.67 6.76
CA HIS A 84 0.33 -16.64 6.38
C HIS A 84 0.97 -15.25 6.28
N ASP A 85 1.72 -14.84 7.30
CA ASP A 85 2.39 -13.53 7.35
C ASP A 85 3.35 -13.33 6.17
N GLU A 86 4.11 -14.36 5.83
CA GLU A 86 5.02 -14.30 4.68
C GLU A 86 4.28 -14.26 3.33
N ARG A 87 3.06 -14.80 3.26
CA ARG A 87 2.20 -14.65 2.07
C ARG A 87 1.68 -13.23 1.92
N GLU A 88 1.39 -12.54 3.02
CA GLU A 88 1.04 -11.12 3.01
C GLU A 88 2.23 -10.26 2.56
N ILE A 89 3.42 -10.52 3.09
CA ILE A 89 4.66 -9.87 2.67
C ILE A 89 4.90 -10.05 1.16
N ALA A 90 4.70 -11.27 0.65
CA ALA A 90 4.87 -11.56 -0.78
C ALA A 90 3.79 -10.86 -1.63
N GLY A 91 2.55 -10.85 -1.19
CA GLY A 91 1.47 -10.13 -1.88
C GLY A 91 1.70 -8.62 -1.93
N TYR A 92 2.15 -8.03 -0.83
CA TYR A 92 2.52 -6.61 -0.81
C TYR A 92 3.69 -6.31 -1.76
N ARG A 93 4.74 -7.16 -1.77
CA ARG A 93 5.84 -7.07 -2.75
C ARG A 93 5.32 -7.08 -4.19
N ASP A 94 4.44 -8.02 -4.53
CA ASP A 94 3.93 -8.18 -5.88
C ASP A 94 3.12 -6.96 -6.32
N ALA A 95 2.27 -6.41 -5.45
CA ALA A 95 1.53 -5.20 -5.71
C ALA A 95 2.45 -3.97 -5.90
N LEU A 96 3.47 -3.84 -5.05
CA LEU A 96 4.46 -2.75 -5.14
C LEU A 96 5.25 -2.83 -6.45
N ASP A 97 5.65 -4.03 -6.86
CA ASP A 97 6.37 -4.28 -8.12
C ASP A 97 5.50 -3.96 -9.33
N GLU A 98 4.23 -4.31 -9.29
CA GLU A 98 3.28 -4.00 -10.35
C GLU A 98 3.10 -2.48 -10.50
N ILE A 99 2.90 -1.76 -9.39
CA ILE A 99 2.78 -0.30 -9.40
C ILE A 99 4.06 0.32 -9.96
N HIS A 100 5.23 -0.06 -9.49
CA HIS A 100 6.50 0.53 -9.93
C HIS A 100 6.81 0.25 -11.41
N SER A 101 6.44 -0.93 -11.91
CA SER A 101 6.71 -1.31 -13.29
C SER A 101 5.71 -0.78 -14.31
N LYS A 102 4.47 -0.47 -13.88
CA LYS A 102 3.35 -0.15 -14.77
C LYS A 102 2.68 1.21 -14.49
N HIS A 103 3.17 2.00 -13.53
CA HIS A 103 2.49 3.24 -13.08
C HIS A 103 2.12 4.19 -14.24
N ASP A 104 2.96 4.29 -15.27
CA ASP A 104 2.70 5.13 -16.45
C ASP A 104 1.49 4.64 -17.28
N GLN A 105 1.10 3.38 -17.14
CA GLN A 105 0.00 2.75 -17.86
C GLN A 105 -1.25 2.57 -16.98
N MET A 106 -1.13 2.83 -15.67
CA MET A 106 -2.21 2.65 -14.71
C MET A 106 -3.02 3.93 -14.58
N SER A 107 -4.31 3.85 -14.89
CA SER A 107 -5.26 4.93 -14.59
C SER A 107 -5.84 4.74 -13.20
N PHE A 108 -5.84 5.79 -12.40
CA PHE A 108 -6.47 5.75 -11.09
C PHE A 108 -7.99 5.54 -11.24
N SER A 109 -8.47 4.39 -10.80
CA SER A 109 -9.86 3.98 -10.93
C SER A 109 -10.23 2.98 -9.82
N GLU A 110 -11.52 2.81 -9.61
CA GLU A 110 -12.05 1.81 -8.69
C GLU A 110 -11.55 0.40 -9.02
N ASN A 111 -11.59 0.02 -10.30
CA ASN A 111 -11.10 -1.27 -10.74
C ASN A 111 -9.60 -1.47 -10.47
N MET A 112 -8.80 -0.41 -10.63
CA MET A 112 -7.37 -0.46 -10.33
C MET A 112 -7.13 -0.69 -8.83
N ILE A 113 -7.89 -0.01 -7.96
CA ILE A 113 -7.79 -0.19 -6.52
C ILE A 113 -8.13 -1.64 -6.14
N LEU A 114 -9.22 -2.19 -6.67
CA LEU A 114 -9.62 -3.58 -6.42
C LEU A 114 -8.60 -4.58 -6.93
N HIS A 115 -8.00 -4.32 -8.10
CA HIS A 115 -6.95 -5.16 -8.66
C HIS A 115 -5.68 -5.18 -7.78
N ILE A 116 -5.21 -4.01 -7.32
CA ILE A 116 -4.06 -3.94 -6.40
C ILE A 116 -4.37 -4.62 -5.07
N HIS A 117 -5.58 -4.43 -4.53
CA HIS A 117 -6.02 -5.12 -3.33
C HIS A 117 -6.03 -6.66 -3.54
N GLU A 118 -6.50 -7.13 -4.69
CA GLU A 118 -6.45 -8.55 -5.03
C GLU A 118 -5.01 -9.08 -5.08
N THR A 119 -4.12 -8.37 -5.75
CA THR A 119 -2.70 -8.73 -5.83
C THR A 119 -2.07 -8.84 -4.43
N MET A 120 -2.37 -7.90 -3.54
CA MET A 120 -1.85 -7.91 -2.17
C MET A 120 -2.36 -9.09 -1.33
N THR A 121 -3.64 -9.45 -1.47
CA THR A 121 -4.34 -10.30 -0.50
C THR A 121 -4.58 -11.72 -0.97
N ASN A 122 -4.51 -11.98 -2.27
CA ASN A 122 -4.83 -13.28 -2.86
C ASN A 122 -3.92 -14.41 -2.35
N LEU A 123 -2.61 -14.17 -2.26
CA LEU A 123 -1.66 -15.18 -1.75
C LEU A 123 -1.93 -15.57 -0.29
N ALA A 124 -2.40 -14.64 0.52
CA ALA A 124 -2.76 -14.89 1.92
C ALA A 124 -4.12 -15.60 2.05
N GLY A 125 -4.89 -15.70 0.97
CA GLY A 125 -6.16 -16.43 0.93
C GLY A 125 -7.33 -15.68 1.57
N TYR A 126 -7.34 -14.34 1.51
CA TYR A 126 -8.45 -13.55 2.01
C TYR A 126 -9.71 -13.75 1.14
N GLU A 127 -10.85 -14.00 1.78
CA GLU A 127 -12.13 -14.26 1.11
C GLU A 127 -12.61 -13.05 0.28
N LEU A 128 -12.33 -11.84 0.76
CA LEU A 128 -12.71 -10.58 0.11
C LEU A 128 -11.60 -10.01 -0.79
N SER A 129 -10.61 -10.83 -1.19
CA SER A 129 -9.56 -10.40 -2.09
C SER A 129 -10.15 -9.75 -3.36
N GLY A 130 -9.75 -8.51 -3.66
CA GLY A 130 -10.23 -7.76 -4.82
C GLY A 130 -11.71 -7.36 -4.78
N LYS A 131 -12.35 -7.37 -3.61
CA LYS A 131 -13.77 -7.08 -3.47
C LYS A 131 -14.02 -6.07 -2.36
N TYR A 132 -15.07 -5.30 -2.52
CA TYR A 132 -15.59 -4.49 -1.42
C TYR A 132 -16.26 -5.36 -0.36
N LYS A 133 -16.11 -4.97 0.89
CA LYS A 133 -16.84 -5.59 1.97
C LYS A 133 -18.31 -5.16 1.94
N THR A 134 -19.19 -6.07 2.33
CA THR A 134 -20.64 -5.85 2.38
C THR A 134 -21.18 -5.65 3.80
N GLN A 135 -20.31 -5.80 4.81
CA GLN A 135 -20.68 -5.69 6.22
C GLN A 135 -19.76 -4.70 6.93
N ASP A 136 -20.30 -4.04 7.95
CA ASP A 136 -19.54 -3.14 8.81
C ASP A 136 -18.54 -3.90 9.69
N ASN A 137 -17.38 -3.30 9.92
CA ASN A 137 -16.46 -3.79 10.93
C ASN A 137 -17.00 -3.45 12.31
N LEU A 138 -16.87 -4.38 13.24
CA LEU A 138 -17.21 -4.21 14.64
C LEU A 138 -16.01 -4.58 15.51
N ILE A 139 -15.62 -3.68 16.40
CA ILE A 139 -14.64 -4.01 17.43
C ILE A 139 -15.40 -4.57 18.62
N MET A 140 -15.21 -5.86 18.88
CA MET A 140 -15.85 -6.56 19.97
C MET A 140 -14.94 -6.64 21.19
N GLU A 141 -15.49 -6.39 22.35
CA GLU A 141 -14.82 -6.64 23.63
C GLU A 141 -15.42 -7.90 24.28
N ILE A 142 -14.59 -8.75 24.83
CA ILE A 142 -14.99 -9.93 25.59
C ILE A 142 -14.65 -9.65 27.06
N ASP A 143 -15.65 -9.61 27.92
CA ASP A 143 -15.44 -9.42 29.36
C ASP A 143 -14.88 -10.71 30.03
N GLU A 144 -14.48 -10.59 31.29
CA GLU A 144 -13.94 -11.72 32.07
C GLU A 144 -14.93 -12.89 32.23
N ARG A 145 -16.21 -12.66 31.96
CA ARG A 145 -17.29 -13.66 31.99
C ARG A 145 -17.60 -14.24 30.62
N GLY A 146 -16.78 -13.90 29.59
CA GLY A 146 -16.97 -14.36 28.21
C GLY A 146 -18.11 -13.68 27.43
N ARG A 147 -18.71 -12.62 27.96
CA ARG A 147 -19.78 -11.90 27.26
C ARG A 147 -19.19 -10.95 26.24
N ARG A 148 -19.74 -11.01 25.03
CA ARG A 148 -19.35 -10.15 23.91
C ARG A 148 -20.19 -8.88 23.90
N ARG A 149 -19.53 -7.74 23.78
CA ARG A 149 -20.19 -6.44 23.51
C ARG A 149 -19.45 -5.69 22.41
N VAL A 150 -20.20 -4.91 21.63
CA VAL A 150 -19.58 -3.99 20.68
C VAL A 150 -18.93 -2.86 21.47
N ARG A 151 -17.61 -2.74 21.36
CA ARG A 151 -16.83 -1.66 21.97
C ARG A 151 -16.86 -0.42 21.10
N PHE A 152 -16.74 -0.61 19.79
CA PHE A 152 -16.68 0.48 18.83
C PHE A 152 -17.15 0.01 17.46
N THR A 153 -17.87 0.87 16.75
CA THR A 153 -18.23 0.69 15.34
C THR A 153 -17.44 1.71 14.54
N PRO A 154 -16.41 1.29 13.78
CA PRO A 154 -15.64 2.18 12.92
C PRO A 154 -16.53 2.83 11.86
N VAL A 155 -16.08 3.96 11.31
CA VAL A 155 -16.68 4.54 10.11
C VAL A 155 -16.62 3.49 9.00
N LEU A 156 -17.71 3.39 8.23
CA LEU A 156 -17.78 2.44 7.12
C LEU A 156 -16.62 2.70 6.15
N SER A 157 -15.73 1.72 6.06
CA SER A 157 -14.72 1.64 5.01
C SER A 157 -15.16 0.60 3.99
N LEU A 158 -15.21 0.93 2.72
CA LEU A 158 -15.64 0.02 1.65
C LEU A 158 -14.58 -1.02 1.34
N ILE A 159 -13.33 -0.71 1.59
CA ILE A 159 -12.19 -1.62 1.43
C ILE A 159 -11.70 -2.02 2.82
N HIS A 160 -11.47 -3.30 3.01
CA HIS A 160 -10.80 -3.80 4.20
C HIS A 160 -9.30 -3.58 4.01
N ILE A 161 -8.80 -2.59 4.71
CA ILE A 161 -7.36 -2.36 4.86
C ILE A 161 -6.98 -2.87 6.24
#